data_1b5782672e4f88aba13755a7860df7e2
#
_entry.id   1b5782672e4f88aba13755a7860df7e2
#
_cell.length_a   1.000
_cell.length_b   1.000
_cell.length_c   1.000
_cell.angle_alpha   90.00
_cell.angle_beta   90.00
_cell.angle_gamma   90.00
#
_symmetry.space_group_name_H-M   'P 1'
#
loop_
_entity.id
_entity.type
_entity.pdbx_description
1 polymer ?
#
loop_
_entity_poly.entity_id
_entity_poly.type
_entity_poly.pdbx_seq_one_letter_code
_entity_poly.pdbx_strand_id
1 'polypeptide(L)'
;AKYYLPGSEHLFCKEHNLAFTSQSGHTQDDLDWVDYEVECNIHFTYHIVQPLDNRKSDGVIIVFHGLNEKKWDKYLPWAYALSKRTGKAVILFPIAFHMNRAPERWSSRQEMYPIAQKRMAEYPDNSDTSYVNAAISTRLDAFPQRLFWSGLQTYNDIVQLITDLRAGALPNIAPTATVDLFGYSI
;
A
#
# COMPACT_ATOMS: atom_id res chain seq x y z
N ALA A 1 -15.48 4.15 -9.28
CA ALA A 1 -15.37 2.74 -9.61
C ALA A 1 -14.30 2.10 -8.73
N LYS A 2 -14.54 0.87 -8.31
CA LYS A 2 -13.57 0.09 -7.53
C LYS A 2 -13.08 -1.05 -8.42
N TYR A 3 -11.79 -1.21 -8.50
CA TYR A 3 -11.15 -2.29 -9.23
C TYR A 3 -10.38 -3.15 -8.24
N TYR A 4 -10.38 -4.45 -8.47
CA TYR A 4 -9.60 -5.39 -7.70
C TYR A 4 -8.35 -5.75 -8.49
N LEU A 5 -7.21 -5.63 -7.83
CA LEU A 5 -5.94 -6.08 -8.33
C LEU A 5 -5.44 -7.15 -7.37
N PRO A 6 -5.21 -8.40 -7.83
CA PRO A 6 -4.58 -9.41 -7.00
C PRO A 6 -3.18 -8.93 -6.59
N GLY A 7 -2.86 -9.01 -5.32
CA GLY A 7 -1.49 -8.81 -4.88
C GLY A 7 -0.62 -9.99 -5.30
N SER A 8 0.68 -9.82 -5.24
CA SER A 8 1.61 -10.90 -5.55
C SER A 8 1.52 -11.99 -4.46
N GLU A 9 1.02 -13.16 -4.80
CA GLU A 9 0.95 -14.31 -3.89
C GLU A 9 2.35 -14.79 -3.50
N HIS A 10 3.30 -14.63 -4.42
CA HIS A 10 4.70 -14.98 -4.22
C HIS A 10 5.58 -13.79 -4.57
N LEU A 11 6.00 -13.07 -3.54
CA LEU A 11 6.93 -11.96 -3.69
C LEU A 11 8.33 -12.51 -3.95
N PHE A 12 8.88 -12.23 -5.11
CA PHE A 12 10.27 -12.55 -5.41
C PHE A 12 10.86 -11.49 -6.32
N CYS A 13 12.14 -11.26 -6.13
CA CYS A 13 12.94 -10.45 -7.04
C CYS A 13 13.46 -11.35 -8.15
N LYS A 14 12.98 -11.16 -9.37
CA LYS A 14 13.42 -11.95 -10.52
C LYS A 14 14.91 -11.76 -10.83
N GLU A 15 15.40 -10.53 -10.68
CA GLU A 15 16.81 -10.21 -10.97
C GLU A 15 17.76 -10.90 -10.01
N HIS A 16 17.38 -11.00 -8.75
CA HIS A 16 18.19 -11.59 -7.70
C HIS A 16 17.73 -13.00 -7.30
N ASN A 17 16.68 -13.49 -7.91
CA ASN A 17 16.07 -14.79 -7.61
C ASN A 17 15.75 -14.96 -6.10
N LEU A 18 15.34 -13.88 -5.45
CA LEU A 18 14.99 -13.85 -4.04
C LEU A 18 13.47 -13.97 -3.90
N ALA A 19 13.02 -15.01 -3.22
CA ALA A 19 11.62 -15.17 -2.85
C ALA A 19 11.33 -14.49 -1.51
N PHE A 20 10.19 -13.81 -1.41
CA PHE A 20 9.67 -13.39 -0.12
C PHE A 20 9.12 -14.61 0.61
N THR A 21 9.66 -14.85 1.79
CA THR A 21 9.14 -15.84 2.73
C THR A 21 8.81 -15.10 4.02
N SER A 22 7.56 -15.16 4.45
CA SER A 22 7.22 -14.67 5.76
C SER A 22 7.92 -15.53 6.81
N GLN A 23 8.49 -14.87 7.80
CA GLN A 23 9.15 -15.54 8.93
C GLN A 23 8.41 -15.27 10.24
N SER A 24 7.19 -14.79 10.15
CA SER A 24 6.37 -14.45 11.32
C SER A 24 6.20 -15.61 12.30
N GLY A 25 6.24 -16.85 11.84
CA GLY A 25 6.19 -18.03 12.70
C GLY A 25 7.38 -18.19 13.64
N HIS A 26 8.43 -17.39 13.49
CA HIS A 26 9.60 -17.37 14.35
C HIS A 26 9.68 -16.13 15.23
N THR A 27 8.70 -15.23 15.12
CA THR A 27 8.67 -14.01 15.90
C THR A 27 7.82 -14.20 17.14
N GLN A 28 8.29 -13.65 18.23
CA GLN A 28 7.52 -13.49 19.46
C GLN A 28 6.71 -12.19 19.44
N ASP A 29 6.40 -11.66 18.24
CA ASP A 29 5.62 -10.44 18.12
C ASP A 29 4.14 -10.75 18.38
N ASP A 30 3.47 -9.81 19.05
CA ASP A 30 2.04 -9.93 19.38
C ASP A 30 1.13 -9.82 18.15
N LEU A 31 1.72 -9.66 16.97
CA LEU A 31 1.02 -9.55 15.69
C LEU A 31 1.13 -10.81 14.83
N ASP A 32 1.42 -11.94 15.41
CA ASP A 32 1.56 -13.28 14.86
C ASP A 32 0.78 -13.53 13.53
N TRP A 33 1.29 -12.94 12.45
CA TRP A 33 0.71 -13.02 11.12
C TRP A 33 1.76 -13.42 10.11
N VAL A 34 1.44 -14.44 9.37
CA VAL A 34 2.23 -14.83 8.20
C VAL A 34 1.90 -13.84 7.08
N ASP A 35 2.89 -13.07 6.63
CA ASP A 35 2.67 -11.93 5.72
C ASP A 35 1.97 -12.32 4.42
N TYR A 36 2.22 -13.51 3.87
CA TYR A 36 1.57 -14.00 2.66
C TYR A 36 0.12 -14.49 2.88
N GLU A 37 -0.32 -14.63 4.14
CA GLU A 37 -1.70 -14.99 4.49
C GLU A 37 -2.57 -13.76 4.78
N VAL A 38 -2.02 -12.56 4.68
CA VAL A 38 -2.78 -11.32 4.87
C VAL A 38 -3.63 -11.05 3.63
N GLU A 39 -4.84 -11.60 3.63
CA GLU A 39 -5.78 -11.59 2.50
C GLU A 39 -6.01 -10.17 1.94
N CYS A 40 -6.20 -9.17 2.80
CA CYS A 40 -6.40 -7.79 2.35
C CYS A 40 -5.16 -7.16 1.70
N ASN A 41 -3.98 -7.74 1.87
CA ASN A 41 -2.77 -7.32 1.17
C ASN A 41 -2.66 -7.97 -0.21
N ILE A 42 -3.27 -9.13 -0.40
CA ILE A 42 -3.29 -9.88 -1.65
C ILE A 42 -4.43 -9.38 -2.55
N HIS A 43 -5.65 -9.30 -1.99
CA HIS A 43 -6.85 -8.84 -2.68
C HIS A 43 -7.31 -7.49 -2.10
N PHE A 44 -7.15 -6.44 -2.87
CA PHE A 44 -7.43 -5.08 -2.42
C PHE A 44 -8.11 -4.24 -3.50
N THR A 45 -8.70 -3.13 -3.08
CA THR A 45 -9.27 -2.14 -3.99
C THR A 45 -8.37 -0.93 -4.09
N TYR A 46 -8.28 -0.35 -5.29
CA TYR A 46 -7.73 0.97 -5.52
C TYR A 46 -8.80 1.89 -6.12
N HIS A 47 -8.58 3.19 -6.10
CA HIS A 47 -9.55 4.16 -6.57
C HIS A 47 -9.05 4.88 -7.80
N ILE A 48 -9.96 5.12 -8.76
CA ILE A 48 -9.68 5.95 -9.92
C ILE A 48 -10.56 7.21 -9.83
N VAL A 49 -9.91 8.37 -9.84
CA VAL A 49 -10.54 9.68 -9.98
C VAL A 49 -10.27 10.15 -11.39
N GLN A 50 -11.32 10.46 -12.15
CA GLN A 50 -11.20 10.85 -13.56
C GLN A 50 -12.22 11.93 -13.91
N PRO A 51 -11.99 12.70 -15.00
CA PRO A 51 -12.98 13.62 -15.52
C PRO A 51 -14.28 12.90 -15.86
N LEU A 52 -15.41 13.57 -15.69
CA LEU A 52 -16.75 13.02 -15.95
C LEU A 52 -17.10 13.01 -17.45
N ASP A 53 -16.24 13.51 -18.31
CA ASP A 53 -16.44 13.41 -19.73
C ASP A 53 -16.25 11.95 -20.19
N ASN A 54 -17.04 11.51 -21.15
CA ASN A 54 -17.04 10.13 -21.64
C ASN A 54 -15.81 9.79 -22.49
N ARG A 55 -14.78 10.64 -22.51
CA ARG A 55 -13.54 10.41 -23.25
C ARG A 55 -12.58 9.54 -22.45
N LYS A 56 -11.86 8.67 -23.13
CA LYS A 56 -10.75 7.95 -22.51
C LYS A 56 -9.64 8.94 -22.18
N SER A 57 -9.11 8.84 -20.96
CA SER A 57 -7.96 9.65 -20.54
C SER A 57 -6.70 9.17 -21.27
N ASP A 58 -5.93 10.12 -21.84
CA ASP A 58 -4.66 9.84 -22.52
C ASP A 58 -3.48 9.82 -21.53
N GLY A 59 -3.73 10.04 -20.25
CA GLY A 59 -2.72 10.02 -19.20
C GLY A 59 -3.27 9.56 -17.87
N VAL A 60 -2.40 8.99 -17.07
CA VAL A 60 -2.70 8.55 -15.71
C VAL A 60 -1.62 9.03 -14.76
N ILE A 61 -2.03 9.47 -13.58
CA ILE A 61 -1.13 9.78 -12.46
C ILE A 61 -1.38 8.75 -11.37
N ILE A 62 -0.38 7.94 -11.05
CA ILE A 62 -0.47 6.99 -9.94
C ILE A 62 0.04 7.70 -8.68
N VAL A 63 -0.81 7.79 -7.67
CA VAL A 63 -0.53 8.48 -6.41
C VAL A 63 -0.25 7.47 -5.33
N PHE A 64 0.93 7.60 -4.70
CA PHE A 64 1.33 6.85 -3.51
C PHE A 64 1.21 7.73 -2.28
N HIS A 65 0.71 7.12 -1.21
CA HIS A 65 0.53 7.76 0.09
C HIS A 65 1.80 7.67 0.94
N GLY A 66 1.84 8.46 2.01
CA GLY A 66 2.94 8.42 2.97
C GLY A 66 2.91 7.21 3.90
N LEU A 67 4.02 7.02 4.62
CA LEU A 67 4.19 5.96 5.59
C LEU A 67 3.06 5.97 6.64
N ASN A 68 2.57 4.78 6.98
CA ASN A 68 1.57 4.56 8.03
C ASN A 68 0.22 5.26 7.83
N GLU A 69 -0.09 5.68 6.62
CA GLU A 69 -1.41 6.24 6.30
C GLU A 69 -2.49 5.14 6.34
N LYS A 70 -3.69 5.55 6.79
CA LYS A 70 -4.82 4.62 6.99
C LYS A 70 -6.01 4.91 6.08
N LYS A 71 -6.13 6.15 5.58
CA LYS A 71 -7.30 6.62 4.82
C LYS A 71 -6.91 7.54 3.67
N TRP A 72 -7.74 7.54 2.64
CA TRP A 72 -7.55 8.38 1.46
C TRP A 72 -8.07 9.82 1.60
N ASP A 73 -8.71 10.17 2.71
CA ASP A 73 -9.44 11.43 2.87
C ASP A 73 -8.61 12.66 2.49
N LYS A 74 -7.35 12.72 2.94
CA LYS A 74 -6.48 13.86 2.60
C LYS A 74 -5.98 13.86 1.14
N TYR A 75 -6.00 12.70 0.48
CA TYR A 75 -5.53 12.57 -0.91
C TYR A 75 -6.63 12.81 -1.93
N LEU A 76 -7.89 12.68 -1.55
CA LEU A 76 -9.03 12.91 -2.45
C LEU A 76 -9.05 14.33 -3.05
N PRO A 77 -8.85 15.41 -2.25
CA PRO A 77 -8.75 16.75 -2.80
C PRO A 77 -7.58 16.93 -3.78
N TRP A 78 -6.45 16.26 -3.52
CA TRP A 78 -5.30 16.29 -4.42
C TRP A 78 -5.59 15.55 -5.72
N ALA A 79 -6.15 14.34 -5.63
CA ALA A 79 -6.54 13.57 -6.80
C ALA A 79 -7.53 14.34 -7.68
N TYR A 80 -8.53 14.98 -7.07
CA TYR A 80 -9.47 15.84 -7.76
C TYR A 80 -8.77 17.02 -8.46
N ALA A 81 -7.88 17.74 -7.74
CA ALA A 81 -7.18 18.89 -8.28
C ALA A 81 -6.24 18.48 -9.43
N LEU A 82 -5.51 17.37 -9.29
CA LEU A 82 -4.65 16.82 -10.33
C LEU A 82 -5.46 16.44 -11.56
N SER A 83 -6.53 15.66 -11.39
CA SER A 83 -7.39 15.24 -12.51
C SER A 83 -7.99 16.45 -13.23
N LYS A 84 -8.54 17.41 -12.48
CA LYS A 84 -9.17 18.61 -13.04
C LYS A 84 -8.18 19.49 -13.83
N ARG A 85 -6.94 19.64 -13.32
CA ARG A 85 -5.94 20.53 -13.94
C ARG A 85 -5.20 19.91 -15.11
N THR A 86 -5.03 18.59 -15.10
CA THR A 86 -4.23 17.89 -16.10
C THR A 86 -5.10 17.18 -17.15
N GLY A 87 -6.39 16.96 -16.86
CA GLY A 87 -7.26 16.11 -17.68
C GLY A 87 -6.94 14.61 -17.57
N LYS A 88 -5.95 14.23 -16.73
CA LYS A 88 -5.52 12.84 -16.55
C LYS A 88 -6.39 12.11 -15.53
N ALA A 89 -6.52 10.81 -15.68
CA ALA A 89 -7.03 9.96 -14.61
C ALA A 89 -6.01 9.91 -13.47
N VAL A 90 -6.49 9.83 -12.22
CA VAL A 90 -5.63 9.71 -11.03
C VAL A 90 -5.98 8.42 -10.32
N ILE A 91 -4.98 7.55 -10.16
CA ILE A 91 -5.11 6.28 -9.45
C ILE A 91 -4.54 6.45 -8.05
N LEU A 92 -5.38 6.27 -7.03
CA LEU A 92 -4.95 6.21 -5.63
C LEU A 92 -4.59 4.75 -5.32
N PHE A 93 -3.30 4.45 -5.32
CA PHE A 93 -2.81 3.08 -5.21
C PHE A 93 -2.23 2.80 -3.82
N PRO A 94 -2.77 1.81 -3.07
CA PRO A 94 -2.28 1.50 -1.74
C PRO A 94 -0.97 0.73 -1.79
N ILE A 95 0.01 1.20 -1.01
CA ILE A 95 1.28 0.48 -0.79
C ILE A 95 1.00 -0.79 0.04
N ALA A 96 1.77 -1.84 -0.22
CA ALA A 96 1.62 -3.11 0.50
C ALA A 96 1.63 -2.90 2.03
N PHE A 97 0.72 -3.57 2.72
CA PHE A 97 0.52 -3.50 4.18
C PHE A 97 0.11 -2.13 4.74
N HIS A 98 -0.38 -1.22 3.88
CA HIS A 98 -0.90 0.09 4.27
C HIS A 98 -2.35 0.26 3.80
N MET A 99 -3.00 1.32 4.26
CA MET A 99 -4.39 1.63 3.89
C MET A 99 -5.31 0.41 4.06
N ASN A 100 -6.11 0.10 3.04
CA ASN A 100 -6.98 -1.06 2.98
C ASN A 100 -6.26 -2.38 2.63
N ARG A 101 -4.94 -2.36 2.52
CA ARG A 101 -4.07 -3.55 2.41
C ARG A 101 -3.50 -3.98 3.77
N ALA A 102 -3.81 -3.25 4.83
CA ALA A 102 -3.47 -3.61 6.20
C ALA A 102 -4.71 -4.13 6.94
N PRO A 103 -4.59 -5.16 7.78
CA PRO A 103 -5.67 -5.60 8.64
C PRO A 103 -6.22 -4.46 9.50
N GLU A 104 -7.54 -4.36 9.63
CA GLU A 104 -8.19 -3.29 10.35
C GLU A 104 -7.71 -3.20 11.81
N ARG A 105 -7.44 -4.35 12.43
CA ARG A 105 -6.93 -4.43 13.80
C ARG A 105 -5.63 -3.65 14.01
N TRP A 106 -4.77 -3.48 12.97
CA TRP A 106 -3.54 -2.69 13.07
C TRP A 106 -3.79 -1.19 13.21
N SER A 107 -5.02 -0.77 13.04
CA SER A 107 -5.48 0.60 13.27
C SER A 107 -6.38 0.74 14.51
N SER A 108 -6.73 -0.39 15.15
CA SER A 108 -7.57 -0.42 16.34
C SER A 108 -6.78 0.06 17.56
N ARG A 109 -7.27 1.14 18.19
CA ARG A 109 -6.67 1.62 19.44
C ARG A 109 -6.70 0.54 20.53
N GLN A 110 -7.81 -0.20 20.63
CA GLN A 110 -7.99 -1.22 21.64
C GLN A 110 -6.95 -2.33 21.54
N GLU A 111 -6.60 -2.75 20.33
CA GLU A 111 -5.63 -3.81 20.08
C GLU A 111 -4.18 -3.31 20.11
N MET A 112 -3.94 -2.10 19.59
CA MET A 112 -2.59 -1.57 19.45
C MET A 112 -2.06 -0.88 20.70
N TYR A 113 -2.93 -0.42 21.61
CA TYR A 113 -2.50 0.24 22.83
C TYR A 113 -1.69 -0.68 23.78
N PRO A 114 -2.12 -1.92 24.05
CA PRO A 114 -1.32 -2.86 24.85
C PRO A 114 0.07 -3.13 24.22
N ILE A 115 0.13 -3.27 22.89
CA ILE A 115 1.39 -3.48 22.17
C ILE A 115 2.31 -2.26 22.32
N ALA A 116 1.76 -1.04 22.18
CA ALA A 116 2.52 0.18 22.41
C ALA A 116 3.07 0.26 23.86
N GLN A 117 2.27 -0.11 24.84
CA GLN A 117 2.70 -0.14 26.25
C GLN A 117 3.85 -1.14 26.48
N LYS A 118 3.76 -2.33 25.91
CA LYS A 118 4.83 -3.32 25.97
C LYS A 118 6.13 -2.79 25.37
N ARG A 119 6.04 -2.17 24.18
CA ARG A 119 7.20 -1.54 23.52
C ARG A 119 7.80 -0.40 24.33
N MET A 120 6.99 0.44 24.98
CA MET A 120 7.48 1.50 25.86
C MET A 120 8.26 0.92 27.05
N ALA A 121 7.82 -0.20 27.61
CA ALA A 121 8.52 -0.87 28.69
C ALA A 121 9.84 -1.50 28.21
N GLU A 122 9.88 -2.02 27.01
CA GLU A 122 11.07 -2.63 26.41
C GLU A 122 12.10 -1.58 25.94
N TYR A 123 11.62 -0.43 25.46
CA TYR A 123 12.45 0.68 24.97
C TYR A 123 12.16 1.97 25.75
N PRO A 124 12.58 2.08 27.01
CA PRO A 124 12.20 3.19 27.89
C PRO A 124 12.72 4.56 27.41
N ASP A 125 13.79 4.58 26.64
CA ASP A 125 14.35 5.80 26.06
C ASP A 125 13.54 6.33 24.86
N ASN A 126 12.58 5.56 24.35
CA ASN A 126 11.72 5.94 23.25
C ASN A 126 10.37 6.44 23.78
N SER A 127 10.33 7.71 24.20
CA SER A 127 9.14 8.35 24.77
C SER A 127 7.99 8.53 23.78
N ASP A 128 8.26 8.44 22.46
CA ASP A 128 7.30 8.75 21.42
C ASP A 128 6.56 7.53 20.84
N THR A 129 6.64 6.39 21.54
CA THR A 129 5.92 5.18 21.13
C THR A 129 4.41 5.41 21.18
N SER A 130 3.77 5.34 20.01
CA SER A 130 2.33 5.56 19.84
C SER A 130 1.64 4.28 19.41
N TYR A 131 0.41 4.06 19.88
CA TYR A 131 -0.42 2.96 19.40
C TYR A 131 -0.67 3.04 17.87
N VAL A 132 -0.63 4.22 17.29
CA VAL A 132 -0.80 4.43 15.83
C VAL A 132 0.32 3.77 15.04
N ASN A 133 1.53 3.74 15.60
CA ASN A 133 2.71 3.15 14.96
C ASN A 133 3.02 1.74 15.46
N ALA A 134 2.29 1.22 16.46
CA ALA A 134 2.64 -0.03 17.13
C ALA A 134 2.76 -1.20 16.16
N ALA A 135 1.81 -1.36 15.24
CA ALA A 135 1.85 -2.46 14.26
C ALA A 135 3.09 -2.38 13.36
N ILE A 136 3.35 -1.22 12.74
CA ILE A 136 4.48 -1.07 11.82
C ILE A 136 5.82 -1.19 12.58
N SER A 137 5.92 -0.58 13.75
CA SER A 137 7.15 -0.65 14.56
C SER A 137 7.46 -2.07 14.98
N THR A 138 6.48 -2.80 15.52
CA THR A 138 6.68 -4.20 15.94
C THR A 138 7.05 -5.10 14.78
N ARG A 139 6.39 -4.93 13.63
CA ARG A 139 6.66 -5.73 12.43
C ARG A 139 8.05 -5.48 11.86
N LEU A 140 8.51 -4.23 11.85
CA LEU A 140 9.84 -3.88 11.37
C LEU A 140 10.93 -4.26 12.35
N ASP A 141 10.67 -4.19 13.66
CA ASP A 141 11.59 -4.62 14.71
C ASP A 141 11.83 -6.14 14.62
N ALA A 142 10.75 -6.90 14.50
CA ALA A 142 10.85 -8.35 14.33
C ALA A 142 11.61 -8.74 13.05
N PHE A 143 11.31 -8.08 11.93
CA PHE A 143 11.93 -8.34 10.62
C PHE A 143 12.08 -7.06 9.79
N PRO A 144 13.21 -6.37 9.86
CA PRO A 144 13.49 -5.16 9.08
C PRO A 144 13.36 -5.36 7.56
N GLN A 145 13.60 -6.57 7.08
CA GLN A 145 13.44 -6.95 5.67
C GLN A 145 12.01 -6.73 5.13
N ARG A 146 11.00 -6.67 6.01
CA ARG A 146 9.62 -6.37 5.63
C ARG A 146 9.46 -5.02 4.92
N LEU A 147 10.31 -4.05 5.24
CA LEU A 147 10.32 -2.77 4.54
C LEU A 147 10.70 -2.97 3.05
N PHE A 148 11.77 -3.70 2.81
CA PHE A 148 12.22 -4.03 1.44
C PHE A 148 11.17 -4.83 0.68
N TRP A 149 10.64 -5.89 1.29
CA TRP A 149 9.65 -6.76 0.65
C TRP A 149 8.32 -6.05 0.37
N SER A 150 7.89 -5.15 1.26
CA SER A 150 6.72 -4.30 1.02
C SER A 150 6.91 -3.40 -0.20
N GLY A 151 8.10 -2.80 -0.34
CA GLY A 151 8.46 -2.01 -1.51
C GLY A 151 8.47 -2.85 -2.79
N LEU A 152 9.10 -4.02 -2.76
CA LEU A 152 9.16 -4.92 -3.91
C LEU A 152 7.78 -5.43 -4.34
N GLN A 153 6.90 -5.76 -3.38
CA GLN A 153 5.53 -6.14 -3.69
C GLN A 153 4.78 -5.00 -4.38
N THR A 154 4.88 -3.79 -3.83
CA THR A 154 4.24 -2.61 -4.44
C THR A 154 4.78 -2.37 -5.86
N TYR A 155 6.09 -2.52 -6.07
CA TYR A 155 6.69 -2.41 -7.39
C TYR A 155 6.08 -3.44 -8.38
N ASN A 156 6.01 -4.71 -8.00
CA ASN A 156 5.43 -5.76 -8.84
C ASN A 156 3.95 -5.49 -9.16
N ASP A 157 3.18 -5.03 -8.17
CA ASP A 157 1.77 -4.68 -8.35
C ASP A 157 1.60 -3.50 -9.33
N ILE A 158 2.50 -2.51 -9.30
CA ILE A 158 2.51 -1.40 -10.25
C ILE A 158 2.88 -1.86 -11.66
N VAL A 159 3.85 -2.76 -11.79
CA VAL A 159 4.17 -3.36 -13.09
C VAL A 159 2.96 -4.10 -13.67
N GLN A 160 2.23 -4.85 -12.83
CA GLN A 160 0.99 -5.51 -13.23
C GLN A 160 -0.09 -4.50 -13.63
N LEU A 161 -0.30 -3.45 -12.84
CA LEU A 161 -1.27 -2.38 -13.14
C LEU A 161 -0.96 -1.71 -14.50
N ILE A 162 0.32 -1.43 -14.77
CA ILE A 162 0.73 -0.86 -16.06
C ILE A 162 0.51 -1.86 -17.20
N THR A 163 0.76 -3.13 -16.97
CA THR A 163 0.48 -4.20 -17.94
C THR A 163 -1.00 -4.27 -18.27
N ASP A 164 -1.87 -4.23 -17.26
CA ASP A 164 -3.32 -4.23 -17.43
C ASP A 164 -3.80 -2.96 -18.14
N LEU A 165 -3.19 -1.80 -17.86
CA LEU A 165 -3.45 -0.56 -18.56
C LEU A 165 -3.11 -0.71 -20.06
N ARG A 166 -1.93 -1.25 -20.39
CA ARG A 166 -1.48 -1.47 -21.77
C ARG A 166 -2.36 -2.49 -22.52
N ALA A 167 -2.92 -3.45 -21.81
CA ALA A 167 -3.89 -4.40 -22.33
C ALA A 167 -5.30 -3.80 -22.51
N GLY A 168 -5.53 -2.56 -22.06
CA GLY A 168 -6.84 -1.90 -22.14
C GLY A 168 -7.85 -2.39 -21.11
N ALA A 169 -7.39 -3.02 -20.05
CA ALA A 169 -8.26 -3.55 -18.98
C ALA A 169 -8.81 -2.45 -18.06
N LEU A 170 -8.21 -1.25 -18.05
CA LEU A 170 -8.68 -0.14 -17.23
C LEU A 170 -9.75 0.66 -17.98
N PRO A 171 -10.97 0.78 -17.45
CA PRO A 171 -12.03 1.52 -18.12
C PRO A 171 -11.72 3.02 -18.18
N ASN A 172 -12.12 3.64 -19.28
CA ASN A 172 -11.96 5.07 -19.52
C ASN A 172 -10.51 5.58 -19.48
N ILE A 173 -9.52 4.70 -19.63
CA ILE A 173 -8.11 5.03 -19.81
C ILE A 173 -7.64 4.42 -21.12
N ALA A 174 -6.93 5.19 -21.93
CA ALA A 174 -6.39 4.70 -23.19
C ALA A 174 -5.20 3.74 -22.91
N PRO A 175 -5.07 2.62 -23.66
CA PRO A 175 -3.91 1.74 -23.52
C PRO A 175 -2.58 2.45 -23.77
N THR A 176 -2.60 3.52 -24.55
CA THR A 176 -1.44 4.37 -24.88
C THR A 176 -1.21 5.51 -23.89
N ALA A 177 -2.01 5.60 -22.83
CA ALA A 177 -1.94 6.70 -21.87
C ALA A 177 -0.52 6.85 -21.28
N THR A 178 -0.07 8.09 -21.14
CA THR A 178 1.16 8.38 -20.39
C THR A 178 0.98 8.03 -18.91
N VAL A 179 2.05 7.58 -18.27
CA VAL A 179 2.03 7.23 -16.84
C VAL A 179 2.97 8.14 -16.08
N ASP A 180 2.42 8.89 -15.14
CA ASP A 180 3.17 9.70 -14.20
C ASP A 180 3.04 9.09 -12.79
N LEU A 181 4.06 9.27 -11.96
CA LEU A 181 4.06 8.85 -10.57
C LEU A 181 4.10 10.07 -9.66
N PHE A 182 3.29 10.04 -8.62
CA PHE A 182 3.27 11.07 -7.59
C PHE A 182 3.40 10.41 -6.22
N GLY A 183 4.52 10.61 -5.56
CA GLY A 183 4.79 10.12 -4.21
C GLY A 183 4.72 11.24 -3.17
N TYR A 184 4.11 10.97 -2.02
CA TYR A 184 4.11 11.88 -0.89
C TYR A 184 4.68 11.18 0.34
N SER A 185 5.81 11.68 0.85
CA SER A 185 6.43 11.18 2.09
C SER A 185 6.69 9.67 2.06
N ILE A 186 7.24 9.21 0.92
CA ILE A 186 7.61 7.81 0.70
C ILE A 186 9.07 7.61 1.11
#